data_86d56eaa548009022996d2a2d422f9bb
#
_entry.id   86d56eaa548009022996d2a2d422f9bb
#
_cell.length_a   1.000
_cell.length_b   1.000
_cell.length_c   1.000
_cell.angle_alpha   90.00
_cell.angle_beta   90.00
_cell.angle_gamma   90.00
#
_symmetry.space_group_name_H-M   'P 1'
#
loop_
_entity.id
_entity.type
_entity.pdbx_description
1 polymer ?
#
loop_
_entity_poly.entity_id
_entity_poly.type
_entity_poly.pdbx_seq_one_letter_code
_entity_poly.pdbx_strand_id
1 'polypeptide(L)'
;MWARIMGSQLVEIINMPKSMYINDIQYPKSIFGSSWTNAERKELGIVPYEYEGSRVENMFYTTSEAAPAVESDRVVVKRTQNARNIDDIKATMKNSVSQTLRGYLQQTDWIVIREQDNGTAKPSDLAKWRTDLRAKAVALETAIDDKTDVASLEAMTVFTKEMEDAGKTASEFHEWPENPRDST
;
A
#
# COMPACT_ATOMS: atom_id res chain seq x y z
N MET A 1 -1.20 8.93 22.35
CA MET A 1 -2.35 9.82 22.50
C MET A 1 -3.06 9.53 23.81
N TRP A 2 -3.92 10.45 24.28
CA TRP A 2 -4.67 10.28 25.52
C TRP A 2 -6.15 10.53 25.28
N ALA A 3 -7.01 10.02 26.13
CA ALA A 3 -8.44 10.29 26.15
C ALA A 3 -8.87 10.69 27.54
N ARG A 4 -9.83 11.63 27.65
CA ARG A 4 -10.56 11.89 28.87
C ARG A 4 -11.86 11.10 28.85
N ILE A 5 -12.11 10.36 29.92
CA ILE A 5 -13.32 9.57 30.10
C ILE A 5 -14.08 10.00 31.36
N MET A 6 -15.40 9.81 31.37
CA MET A 6 -16.26 9.92 32.54
C MET A 6 -17.09 8.63 32.62
N GLY A 7 -16.72 7.76 33.55
CA GLY A 7 -17.26 6.39 33.57
C GLY A 7 -16.91 5.64 32.29
N SER A 8 -17.91 5.18 31.55
CA SER A 8 -17.77 4.49 30.28
C SER A 8 -17.90 5.41 29.05
N GLN A 9 -17.95 6.73 29.24
CA GLN A 9 -18.10 7.69 28.15
C GLN A 9 -16.78 8.36 27.79
N LEU A 10 -16.43 8.38 26.50
CA LEU A 10 -15.37 9.20 25.96
C LEU A 10 -15.83 10.66 25.89
N VAL A 11 -15.14 11.54 26.62
CA VAL A 11 -15.45 12.99 26.69
C VAL A 11 -14.61 13.76 25.69
N GLU A 12 -13.31 13.46 25.61
CA GLU A 12 -12.37 14.20 24.78
C GLU A 12 -11.18 13.33 24.35
N ILE A 13 -10.72 13.53 23.11
CA ILE A 13 -9.45 12.97 22.62
C ILE A 13 -8.37 14.04 22.74
N ILE A 14 -7.28 13.72 23.42
CA ILE A 14 -6.18 14.62 23.71
C ILE A 14 -4.98 14.24 22.83
N ASN A 15 -4.87 14.90 21.69
CA ASN A 15 -3.82 14.63 20.71
C ASN A 15 -2.45 15.17 21.14
N MET A 16 -2.45 16.26 21.91
CA MET A 16 -1.22 16.89 22.42
C MET A 16 -1.37 17.26 23.89
N PRO A 17 -0.29 17.14 24.69
CA PRO A 17 -0.26 17.60 26.06
C PRO A 17 -0.68 19.06 26.19
N LYS A 18 -1.69 19.34 27.03
CA LYS A 18 -2.21 20.68 27.32
C LYS A 18 -2.55 20.82 28.79
N SER A 19 -2.62 22.05 29.28
CA SER A 19 -3.23 22.31 30.58
C SER A 19 -4.74 22.13 30.49
N MET A 20 -5.37 21.57 31.52
CA MET A 20 -6.80 21.31 31.50
C MET A 20 -7.43 21.43 32.89
N TYR A 21 -8.72 21.72 32.92
CA TYR A 21 -9.50 21.72 34.15
C TYR A 21 -10.21 20.36 34.31
N ILE A 22 -10.06 19.77 35.49
CA ILE A 22 -10.72 18.54 35.89
C ILE A 22 -11.31 18.78 37.31
N ASN A 23 -12.62 18.68 37.44
CA ASN A 23 -13.34 18.94 38.69
C ASN A 23 -12.94 20.29 39.32
N ASP A 24 -12.96 21.36 38.52
CA ASP A 24 -12.60 22.74 38.90
C ASP A 24 -11.14 22.95 39.33
N ILE A 25 -10.29 21.94 39.22
CA ILE A 25 -8.86 22.03 39.50
C ILE A 25 -8.11 22.15 38.17
N GLN A 26 -7.22 23.15 38.08
CA GLN A 26 -6.35 23.32 36.91
C GLN A 26 -5.12 22.41 37.02
N TYR A 27 -4.96 21.53 36.06
CA TYR A 27 -3.80 20.67 35.92
C TYR A 27 -2.88 21.19 34.81
N PRO A 28 -1.55 21.25 35.04
CA PRO A 28 -0.60 21.68 34.04
C PRO A 28 -0.39 20.59 32.98
N LYS A 29 0.15 20.95 31.80
CA LYS A 29 0.47 19.99 30.73
C LYS A 29 1.45 18.87 31.16
N SER A 30 2.19 19.07 32.24
CA SER A 30 3.15 18.08 32.78
C SER A 30 2.48 16.80 33.29
N ILE A 31 1.16 16.79 33.50
CA ILE A 31 0.42 15.54 33.82
C ILE A 31 0.58 14.48 32.74
N PHE A 32 0.90 14.86 31.49
CA PHE A 32 1.18 13.94 30.39
C PHE A 32 2.65 13.54 30.27
N GLY A 33 3.49 14.05 31.15
CA GLY A 33 4.92 13.75 31.21
C GLY A 33 5.25 12.46 31.95
N SER A 34 6.54 12.10 31.97
CA SER A 34 7.03 10.87 32.61
C SER A 34 6.94 10.84 34.13
N SER A 35 6.74 11.99 34.78
CA SER A 35 6.58 12.11 36.23
C SER A 35 5.22 11.62 36.75
N TRP A 36 4.29 11.38 35.87
CA TRP A 36 2.95 10.83 36.19
C TRP A 36 2.84 9.41 35.65
N THR A 37 2.28 8.52 36.42
CA THR A 37 1.93 7.16 36.03
C THR A 37 0.59 7.09 35.32
N ASN A 38 0.31 6.01 34.59
CA ASN A 38 -1.00 5.79 33.98
C ASN A 38 -2.10 5.61 35.06
N ALA A 39 -1.75 5.08 36.22
CA ALA A 39 -2.67 4.92 37.34
C ALA A 39 -3.13 6.29 37.87
N GLU A 40 -2.22 7.22 38.14
CA GLU A 40 -2.53 8.58 38.59
C GLU A 40 -3.37 9.36 37.56
N ARG A 41 -3.05 9.22 36.26
CA ARG A 41 -3.86 9.82 35.19
C ARG A 41 -5.27 9.24 35.15
N LYS A 42 -5.40 7.94 35.35
CA LYS A 42 -6.71 7.25 35.36
C LYS A 42 -7.62 7.75 36.49
N GLU A 43 -7.07 8.09 37.69
CA GLU A 43 -7.83 8.71 38.77
C GLU A 43 -8.44 10.06 38.32
N LEU A 44 -7.79 10.76 37.38
CA LEU A 44 -8.32 11.98 36.78
C LEU A 44 -9.23 11.73 35.57
N GLY A 45 -9.52 10.48 35.27
CA GLY A 45 -10.25 10.10 34.05
C GLY A 45 -9.44 10.25 32.76
N ILE A 46 -8.12 10.29 32.84
CA ILE A 46 -7.22 10.35 31.68
C ILE A 46 -6.60 8.98 31.45
N VAL A 47 -6.86 8.40 30.29
CA VAL A 47 -6.39 7.07 29.91
C VAL A 47 -5.67 7.09 28.55
N PRO A 48 -4.81 6.13 28.25
CA PRO A 48 -4.24 5.98 26.93
C PRO A 48 -5.32 5.86 25.84
N TYR A 49 -5.07 6.48 24.69
CA TYR A 49 -5.88 6.30 23.49
C TYR A 49 -5.02 5.58 22.46
N GLU A 50 -5.43 4.40 22.08
CA GLU A 50 -4.63 3.46 21.30
C GLU A 50 -5.40 2.95 20.07
N TYR A 51 -4.63 2.61 19.03
CA TYR A 51 -5.16 1.92 17.88
C TYR A 51 -4.74 0.45 17.92
N GLU A 52 -5.70 -0.44 17.78
CA GLU A 52 -5.45 -1.87 17.64
C GLU A 52 -5.56 -2.27 16.17
N GLY A 53 -4.49 -2.86 15.64
CA GLY A 53 -4.36 -3.18 14.23
C GLY A 53 -3.58 -2.12 13.43
N SER A 54 -2.98 -2.55 12.33
CA SER A 54 -2.20 -1.70 11.44
C SER A 54 -3.09 -0.90 10.51
N ARG A 55 -2.67 0.31 10.18
CA ARG A 55 -3.28 1.07 9.09
C ARG A 55 -2.64 0.65 7.77
N VAL A 56 -3.47 0.18 6.85
CA VAL A 56 -3.06 -0.20 5.50
C VAL A 56 -3.92 0.58 4.50
N GLU A 57 -3.25 1.37 3.67
CA GLU A 57 -3.87 2.11 2.58
C GLU A 57 -3.00 1.94 1.34
N ASN A 58 -3.40 1.04 0.45
CA ASN A 58 -2.68 0.76 -0.80
C ASN A 58 -3.67 0.41 -1.93
N MET A 59 -3.17 -0.09 -3.04
CA MET A 59 -3.99 -0.48 -4.19
C MET A 59 -4.95 -1.64 -3.84
N PHE A 60 -4.60 -2.50 -2.91
CA PHE A 60 -5.31 -3.75 -2.60
C PHE A 60 -6.27 -3.61 -1.42
N TYR A 61 -5.91 -2.79 -0.44
CA TYR A 61 -6.62 -2.70 0.84
C TYR A 61 -6.84 -1.27 1.29
N THR A 62 -7.89 -1.10 2.07
CA THR A 62 -8.18 0.11 2.85
C THR A 62 -8.43 -0.26 4.30
N THR A 63 -8.29 0.69 5.20
CA THR A 63 -8.53 0.49 6.63
C THR A 63 -9.80 1.21 7.06
N SER A 64 -10.71 0.48 7.69
CA SER A 64 -11.80 1.08 8.46
C SER A 64 -11.45 1.13 9.94
N GLU A 65 -11.93 2.15 10.63
CA GLU A 65 -11.79 2.34 12.07
C GLU A 65 -13.17 2.22 12.73
N ALA A 66 -13.25 1.37 13.75
CA ALA A 66 -14.45 1.28 14.57
C ALA A 66 -14.60 2.54 15.46
N ALA A 67 -15.78 2.76 15.99
CA ALA A 67 -15.97 3.79 17.01
C ALA A 67 -15.06 3.50 18.23
N PRO A 68 -14.48 4.56 18.86
CA PRO A 68 -13.68 4.38 20.07
C PRO A 68 -14.46 3.65 21.17
N ALA A 69 -13.89 2.58 21.69
CA ALA A 69 -14.44 1.83 22.82
C ALA A 69 -13.67 2.16 24.09
N VAL A 70 -14.41 2.49 25.15
CA VAL A 70 -13.82 2.75 26.47
C VAL A 70 -13.67 1.41 27.19
N GLU A 71 -12.43 1.01 27.47
CA GLU A 71 -12.06 -0.11 28.31
C GLU A 71 -11.70 0.37 29.73
N SER A 72 -11.36 -0.54 30.63
CA SER A 72 -11.12 -0.19 32.04
C SER A 72 -9.93 0.76 32.26
N ASP A 73 -8.94 0.75 31.36
CA ASP A 73 -7.66 1.44 31.52
C ASP A 73 -7.17 2.17 30.24
N ARG A 74 -7.94 2.08 29.17
CA ARG A 74 -7.63 2.72 27.87
C ARG A 74 -8.89 2.96 27.04
N VAL A 75 -8.73 3.77 26.00
CA VAL A 75 -9.69 3.85 24.89
C VAL A 75 -9.06 3.21 23.67
N VAL A 76 -9.76 2.28 23.06
CA VAL A 76 -9.27 1.53 21.91
C VAL A 76 -10.10 1.82 20.67
N VAL A 77 -9.42 2.06 19.56
CA VAL A 77 -10.00 2.10 18.20
C VAL A 77 -9.51 0.90 17.44
N LYS A 78 -10.41 -0.04 17.15
CA LYS A 78 -10.08 -1.21 16.34
C LYS A 78 -10.02 -0.83 14.86
N ARG A 79 -8.95 -1.23 14.21
CA ARG A 79 -8.72 -1.11 12.77
C ARG A 79 -8.96 -2.44 12.09
N THR A 80 -9.73 -2.42 11.03
CA THR A 80 -9.99 -3.59 10.20
C THR A 80 -9.49 -3.30 8.79
N GLN A 81 -8.64 -4.19 8.29
CA GLN A 81 -8.20 -4.17 6.91
C GLN A 81 -9.30 -4.77 6.02
N ASN A 82 -9.73 -4.01 5.02
CA ASN A 82 -10.75 -4.42 4.07
C ASN A 82 -10.15 -4.50 2.66
N ALA A 83 -10.40 -5.60 1.97
CA ALA A 83 -10.03 -5.72 0.56
C ALA A 83 -10.84 -4.72 -0.28
N ARG A 84 -10.18 -4.08 -1.25
CA ARG A 84 -10.86 -3.25 -2.26
C ARG A 84 -11.58 -4.13 -3.28
N ASN A 85 -12.41 -3.52 -4.11
CA ASN A 85 -13.10 -4.24 -5.18
C ASN A 85 -12.06 -4.89 -6.12
N ILE A 86 -12.19 -6.20 -6.34
CA ILE A 86 -11.24 -6.97 -7.13
C ILE A 86 -11.23 -6.54 -8.61
N ASP A 87 -12.38 -6.17 -9.17
CA ASP A 87 -12.49 -5.77 -10.57
C ASP A 87 -11.79 -4.43 -10.81
N ASP A 88 -11.89 -3.48 -9.86
CA ASP A 88 -11.19 -2.21 -9.91
C ASP A 88 -9.67 -2.40 -9.82
N ILE A 89 -9.22 -3.34 -8.98
CA ILE A 89 -7.79 -3.69 -8.87
C ILE A 89 -7.31 -4.30 -10.19
N LYS A 90 -8.03 -5.28 -10.74
CA LYS A 90 -7.70 -5.90 -12.03
C LYS A 90 -7.62 -4.86 -13.15
N ALA A 91 -8.59 -3.97 -13.24
CA ALA A 91 -8.59 -2.90 -14.23
C ALA A 91 -7.35 -1.98 -14.07
N THR A 92 -7.01 -1.62 -12.85
CA THR A 92 -5.83 -0.80 -12.54
C THR A 92 -4.53 -1.52 -12.91
N MET A 93 -4.40 -2.81 -12.57
CA MET A 93 -3.22 -3.61 -12.90
C MET A 93 -3.06 -3.78 -14.42
N LYS A 94 -4.13 -4.10 -15.16
CA LYS A 94 -4.09 -4.21 -16.62
C LYS A 94 -3.73 -2.87 -17.28
N ASN A 95 -4.25 -1.76 -16.77
CA ASN A 95 -3.87 -0.44 -17.26
C ASN A 95 -2.38 -0.17 -17.04
N SER A 96 -1.82 -0.59 -15.89
CA SER A 96 -0.37 -0.50 -15.63
C SER A 96 0.44 -1.37 -16.60
N VAL A 97 0.00 -2.61 -16.89
CA VAL A 97 0.62 -3.48 -17.90
C VAL A 97 0.65 -2.79 -19.28
N SER A 98 -0.49 -2.25 -19.72
CA SER A 98 -0.60 -1.55 -21.00
C SER A 98 0.29 -0.30 -21.08
N GLN A 99 0.36 0.48 -19.99
CA GLN A 99 1.24 1.67 -19.92
C GLN A 99 2.71 1.28 -19.97
N THR A 100 3.13 0.24 -19.25
CA THR A 100 4.49 -0.28 -19.25
C THR A 100 4.90 -0.79 -20.64
N LEU A 101 4.02 -1.61 -21.25
CA LEU A 101 4.23 -2.09 -22.62
C LEU A 101 4.43 -0.93 -23.61
N ARG A 102 3.54 0.08 -23.51
CA ARG A 102 3.63 1.28 -24.37
C ARG A 102 4.95 2.00 -24.17
N GLY A 103 5.38 2.18 -22.91
CA GLY A 103 6.66 2.83 -22.60
C GLY A 103 7.87 2.12 -23.23
N TYR A 104 7.90 0.78 -23.20
CA TYR A 104 8.95 0.00 -23.86
C TYR A 104 8.87 0.10 -25.39
N LEU A 105 7.70 -0.04 -25.99
CA LEU A 105 7.55 -0.01 -27.45
C LEU A 105 7.92 1.35 -28.04
N GLN A 106 7.59 2.45 -27.36
CA GLN A 106 7.92 3.80 -27.81
C GLN A 106 9.42 4.03 -28.01
N GLN A 107 10.27 3.37 -27.22
CA GLN A 107 11.72 3.49 -27.35
C GLN A 107 12.25 3.04 -28.73
N THR A 108 11.50 2.19 -29.41
CA THR A 108 11.90 1.58 -30.68
C THR A 108 10.88 1.79 -31.82
N ASP A 109 9.85 2.62 -31.64
CA ASP A 109 8.86 2.90 -32.70
C ASP A 109 9.45 3.55 -33.94
N TRP A 110 10.49 4.37 -33.77
CA TRP A 110 11.20 4.99 -34.87
C TRP A 110 11.82 3.96 -35.85
N ILE A 111 12.15 2.75 -35.36
CA ILE A 111 12.69 1.67 -36.20
C ILE A 111 11.59 1.14 -37.12
N VAL A 112 10.36 1.03 -36.64
CA VAL A 112 9.21 0.60 -37.44
C VAL A 112 8.87 1.64 -38.50
N ILE A 113 8.91 2.93 -38.13
CA ILE A 113 8.67 4.05 -39.05
C ILE A 113 9.76 4.06 -40.13
N ARG A 114 11.03 3.89 -39.76
CA ARG A 114 12.17 3.84 -40.71
C ARG A 114 12.04 2.69 -41.71
N GLU A 115 11.60 1.51 -41.26
CA GLU A 115 11.39 0.36 -42.16
C GLU A 115 10.30 0.67 -43.18
N GLN A 116 9.21 1.34 -42.77
CA GLN A 116 8.12 1.74 -43.66
C GLN A 116 8.50 2.88 -44.60
N ASP A 117 9.32 3.84 -44.14
CA ASP A 117 9.69 5.03 -44.91
C ASP A 117 10.75 4.75 -45.99
N ASN A 118 11.77 3.96 -45.65
CA ASN A 118 12.92 3.77 -46.57
C ASN A 118 13.34 2.29 -46.78
N GLY A 119 12.54 1.34 -46.32
CA GLY A 119 12.79 -0.11 -46.47
C GLY A 119 13.93 -0.67 -45.61
N THR A 120 14.50 0.12 -44.71
CA THR A 120 15.58 -0.39 -43.83
C THR A 120 14.99 -1.38 -42.83
N ALA A 121 15.35 -2.66 -42.95
CA ALA A 121 14.83 -3.74 -42.13
C ALA A 121 15.10 -3.49 -40.62
N LYS A 122 14.14 -3.87 -39.80
CA LYS A 122 14.33 -3.89 -38.36
C LYS A 122 15.43 -4.89 -37.96
N PRO A 123 16.31 -4.55 -37.01
CA PRO A 123 17.19 -5.53 -36.40
C PRO A 123 16.36 -6.70 -35.80
N SER A 124 16.78 -7.93 -36.04
CA SER A 124 16.04 -9.14 -35.72
C SER A 124 15.83 -9.31 -34.19
N ASP A 125 16.83 -8.92 -33.40
CA ASP A 125 16.82 -8.91 -31.93
C ASP A 125 15.77 -7.96 -31.38
N LEU A 126 15.67 -6.74 -31.92
CA LEU A 126 14.65 -5.77 -31.54
C LEU A 126 13.24 -6.18 -32.02
N ALA A 127 13.11 -6.79 -33.17
CA ALA A 127 11.84 -7.34 -33.65
C ALA A 127 11.35 -8.44 -32.70
N LYS A 128 12.26 -9.36 -32.32
CA LYS A 128 11.96 -10.41 -31.32
C LYS A 128 11.56 -9.81 -29.98
N TRP A 129 12.36 -8.89 -29.43
CA TRP A 129 12.09 -8.24 -28.16
C TRP A 129 10.70 -7.57 -28.13
N ARG A 130 10.32 -6.85 -29.18
CA ARG A 130 8.98 -6.27 -29.32
C ARG A 130 7.86 -7.31 -29.33
N THR A 131 8.13 -8.48 -29.88
CA THR A 131 7.19 -9.62 -29.86
C THR A 131 7.08 -10.20 -28.45
N ASP A 132 8.20 -10.41 -27.78
CA ASP A 132 8.27 -10.94 -26.41
C ASP A 132 7.58 -9.98 -25.41
N LEU A 133 7.72 -8.66 -25.57
CA LEU A 133 7.03 -7.66 -24.76
C LEU A 133 5.49 -7.79 -24.87
N ARG A 134 4.98 -7.95 -26.09
CA ARG A 134 3.53 -8.14 -26.31
C ARG A 134 3.03 -9.46 -25.73
N ALA A 135 3.80 -10.53 -25.91
CA ALA A 135 3.48 -11.83 -25.36
C ALA A 135 3.45 -11.78 -23.82
N LYS A 136 4.42 -11.10 -23.20
CA LYS A 136 4.45 -10.89 -21.75
C LYS A 136 3.24 -10.10 -21.26
N ALA A 137 2.86 -9.04 -21.96
CA ALA A 137 1.67 -8.25 -21.60
C ALA A 137 0.39 -9.11 -21.60
N VAL A 138 0.18 -9.89 -22.66
CA VAL A 138 -0.97 -10.81 -22.77
C VAL A 138 -0.95 -11.85 -21.63
N ALA A 139 0.23 -12.42 -21.34
CA ALA A 139 0.37 -13.39 -20.25
C ALA A 139 0.04 -12.78 -18.88
N LEU A 140 0.49 -11.55 -18.62
CA LEU A 140 0.18 -10.83 -17.38
C LEU A 140 -1.31 -10.49 -17.28
N GLU A 141 -1.93 -10.01 -18.35
CA GLU A 141 -3.38 -9.73 -18.36
C GLU A 141 -4.19 -11.00 -18.10
N THR A 142 -3.82 -12.13 -18.70
CA THR A 142 -4.45 -13.43 -18.43
C THR A 142 -4.25 -13.85 -16.98
N ALA A 143 -3.03 -13.76 -16.46
CA ALA A 143 -2.73 -14.11 -15.07
C ALA A 143 -3.50 -13.24 -14.07
N ILE A 144 -3.72 -11.96 -14.37
CA ILE A 144 -4.57 -11.06 -13.56
C ILE A 144 -6.03 -11.51 -13.60
N ASP A 145 -6.54 -11.87 -14.79
CA ASP A 145 -7.94 -12.31 -14.94
C ASP A 145 -8.24 -13.61 -14.20
N ASP A 146 -7.28 -14.51 -14.16
CA ASP A 146 -7.41 -15.82 -13.48
C ASP A 146 -7.44 -15.71 -11.95
N LYS A 147 -7.01 -14.59 -11.36
CA LYS A 147 -7.06 -14.43 -9.90
C LYS A 147 -8.50 -14.20 -9.42
N THR A 148 -8.86 -14.89 -8.34
CA THR A 148 -10.21 -14.83 -7.77
C THR A 148 -10.30 -14.06 -6.45
N ASP A 149 -9.17 -13.66 -5.88
CA ASP A 149 -9.08 -12.91 -4.63
C ASP A 149 -7.96 -11.86 -4.66
N VAL A 150 -8.08 -10.85 -3.77
CA VAL A 150 -7.17 -9.70 -3.71
C VAL A 150 -5.77 -10.09 -3.24
N ALA A 151 -5.65 -11.08 -2.35
CA ALA A 151 -4.35 -11.53 -1.85
C ALA A 151 -3.51 -12.17 -2.96
N SER A 152 -4.15 -12.94 -3.85
CA SER A 152 -3.51 -13.53 -5.03
C SER A 152 -3.02 -12.48 -6.02
N LEU A 153 -3.76 -11.36 -6.18
CA LEU A 153 -3.33 -10.23 -7.01
C LEU A 153 -2.14 -9.48 -6.36
N GLU A 154 -2.21 -9.25 -5.05
CA GLU A 154 -1.10 -8.63 -4.32
C GLU A 154 0.18 -9.45 -4.44
N ALA A 155 0.08 -10.79 -4.29
CA ALA A 155 1.22 -11.70 -4.38
C ALA A 155 1.97 -11.60 -5.74
N MET A 156 1.29 -11.26 -6.84
CA MET A 156 1.95 -11.03 -8.13
C MET A 156 2.91 -9.83 -8.12
N THR A 157 2.69 -8.85 -7.25
CA THR A 157 3.48 -7.62 -7.16
C THR A 157 4.61 -7.68 -6.14
N VAL A 158 4.57 -8.66 -5.25
CA VAL A 158 5.56 -8.82 -4.17
C VAL A 158 6.78 -9.57 -4.68
N PHE A 159 7.96 -9.01 -4.46
CA PHE A 159 9.24 -9.70 -4.67
C PHE A 159 9.61 -10.45 -3.38
N THR A 160 9.70 -11.77 -3.46
CA THR A 160 9.96 -12.62 -2.29
C THR A 160 11.41 -13.07 -2.23
N LYS A 161 11.84 -13.51 -1.03
CA LYS A 161 13.16 -14.05 -0.84
C LYS A 161 13.41 -15.32 -1.67
N GLU A 162 12.39 -16.16 -1.86
CA GLU A 162 12.48 -17.34 -2.71
C GLU A 162 12.72 -16.98 -4.19
N MET A 163 12.18 -15.85 -4.65
CA MET A 163 12.46 -15.32 -6.00
C MET A 163 13.91 -14.83 -6.10
N GLU A 164 14.40 -14.14 -5.07
CA GLU A 164 15.80 -13.69 -4.99
C GLU A 164 16.75 -14.89 -4.98
N ASP A 165 16.48 -15.89 -4.15
CA ASP A 165 17.28 -17.13 -4.03
C ASP A 165 17.26 -17.93 -5.35
N ALA A 166 16.21 -17.80 -6.17
CA ALA A 166 16.09 -18.37 -7.50
C ALA A 166 16.75 -17.49 -8.61
N GLY A 167 17.45 -16.42 -8.22
CA GLY A 167 18.16 -15.52 -9.14
C GLY A 167 17.24 -14.55 -9.91
N LYS A 168 16.01 -14.37 -9.49
CA LYS A 168 15.12 -13.36 -10.06
C LYS A 168 15.46 -11.96 -9.52
N THR A 169 15.20 -10.95 -10.32
CA THR A 169 15.46 -9.53 -10.00
C THR A 169 14.19 -8.73 -9.78
N ALA A 170 13.03 -9.30 -10.07
CA ALA A 170 11.73 -8.66 -9.92
C ALA A 170 10.62 -9.68 -9.62
N SER A 171 9.48 -9.20 -9.13
CA SER A 171 8.26 -10.02 -9.02
C SER A 171 7.70 -10.35 -10.41
N GLU A 172 6.80 -11.33 -10.46
CA GLU A 172 6.17 -11.75 -11.72
C GLU A 172 5.56 -10.58 -12.51
N PHE A 173 4.94 -9.65 -11.82
CA PHE A 173 4.29 -8.47 -12.41
C PHE A 173 5.30 -7.45 -12.95
N HIS A 174 6.49 -7.34 -12.36
CA HIS A 174 7.51 -6.36 -12.72
C HIS A 174 8.63 -6.93 -13.61
N GLU A 175 8.66 -8.25 -13.83
CA GLU A 175 9.64 -8.92 -14.68
C GLU A 175 9.25 -8.75 -16.17
N TRP A 176 10.03 -7.95 -16.90
CA TRP A 176 9.84 -7.71 -18.33
C TRP A 176 11.07 -8.14 -19.12
N PRO A 177 10.91 -8.50 -20.44
CA PRO A 177 12.05 -8.80 -21.30
C PRO A 177 13.04 -7.63 -21.36
N GLU A 178 14.31 -7.92 -21.14
CA GLU A 178 15.39 -6.92 -21.21
C GLU A 178 15.57 -6.41 -22.63
N ASN A 179 15.87 -5.11 -22.78
CA ASN A 179 16.16 -4.52 -24.07
C ASN A 179 17.56 -5.01 -24.54
N PRO A 180 17.67 -5.64 -25.71
CA PRO A 180 18.96 -6.17 -26.22
C PRO A 180 20.04 -5.09 -26.42
N ARG A 181 19.67 -3.81 -26.40
CA ARG A 181 20.63 -2.69 -26.47
C ARG A 181 21.20 -2.27 -25.12
N ASP A 182 20.58 -2.68 -24.02
CA ASP A 182 21.08 -2.33 -22.69
C ASP A 182 22.14 -3.32 -22.19
N SER A 183 22.36 -4.41 -22.93
CA SER A 183 23.30 -5.49 -22.60
C SER A 183 24.67 -5.36 -23.29
N THR A 184 25.01 -4.17 -23.88
CA THR A 184 26.27 -3.90 -24.56
C THR A 184 27.13 -2.87 -23.84
#